data_d992b9ace77dbcbe0ac1d17a17511249
#
_entry.id   d992b9ace77dbcbe0ac1d17a17511249
#
_cell.length_a   1.000
_cell.length_b   1.000
_cell.length_c   1.000
_cell.angle_alpha   90.00
_cell.angle_beta   90.00
_cell.angle_gamma   90.00
#
_symmetry.space_group_name_H-M   'P 1'
#
loop_
_entity.id
_entity.type
_entity.pdbx_description
1 polymer ?
#
loop_
_entity_poly.entity_id
_entity_poly.type
_entity_poly.pdbx_seq_one_letter_code
_entity_poly.pdbx_strand_id
1 'polypeptide(L)'
;IYNGGCTNNPDFCFVFMNPTGKNIASDPNWKGRRSPWIGTKNIWKLFYRIGLLDEEIYNDIMSKKPQEWDEKFADLVYADVEKHKYFITNLGKCTQVDARVLLNSVYSQYLDLLCKEIEIINPKAIITFGNQVSSIVLDKNISVSQCRKQNFLKNIAGMEYKVYPVYYPIGNGMM
;
A
#
# COMPACT_ATOMS: atom_id res chain seq x y z
N ILE A 1 -5.38 -2.84 10.72
CA ILE A 1 -5.10 -1.88 9.64
C ILE A 1 -5.77 -2.39 8.39
N TYR A 2 -6.55 -1.55 7.77
CA TYR A 2 -7.31 -1.91 6.57
C TYR A 2 -6.63 -1.36 5.31
N ASN A 3 -7.27 -0.44 4.68
CA ASN A 3 -6.87 0.21 3.44
C ASN A 3 -7.17 1.71 3.53
N GLY A 4 -6.92 2.47 2.48
CA GLY A 4 -7.29 3.89 2.43
C GLY A 4 -7.01 4.53 1.09
N GLY A 5 -7.65 5.66 0.86
CA GLY A 5 -7.54 6.46 -0.35
C GLY A 5 -8.76 6.39 -1.24
N CYS A 6 -8.59 6.70 -2.51
CA CYS A 6 -9.66 6.79 -3.49
C CYS A 6 -10.31 5.42 -3.75
N THR A 7 -11.60 5.29 -3.47
CA THR A 7 -12.38 4.05 -3.63
C THR A 7 -13.19 3.99 -4.92
N ASN A 8 -13.16 5.05 -5.73
CA ASN A 8 -13.92 5.13 -6.97
C ASN A 8 -12.99 5.27 -8.18
N ASN A 9 -12.71 4.15 -8.83
CA ASN A 9 -11.85 4.05 -10.01
C ASN A 9 -10.50 4.80 -9.85
N PRO A 10 -9.68 4.46 -8.84
CA PRO A 10 -8.39 5.10 -8.67
C PRO A 10 -7.47 4.82 -9.86
N ASP A 11 -6.53 5.74 -10.11
CA ASP A 11 -5.53 5.52 -11.15
C ASP A 11 -4.58 4.38 -10.76
N PHE A 12 -4.26 4.25 -9.46
CA PHE A 12 -3.37 3.22 -8.94
C PHE A 12 -3.93 2.57 -7.68
N CYS A 13 -3.76 1.24 -7.59
CA CYS A 13 -3.88 0.47 -6.35
C CYS A 13 -2.48 -0.01 -5.93
N PHE A 14 -1.96 0.54 -4.84
CA PHE A 14 -0.67 0.16 -4.26
C PHE A 14 -0.84 -0.97 -3.25
N VAL A 15 -0.27 -2.14 -3.55
CA VAL A 15 -0.38 -3.34 -2.72
C VAL A 15 0.95 -3.63 -2.03
N PHE A 16 0.96 -3.46 -0.71
CA PHE A 16 2.09 -3.76 0.16
C PHE A 16 1.95 -5.16 0.79
N MET A 17 2.95 -5.57 1.57
CA MET A 17 3.00 -6.92 2.16
C MET A 17 1.99 -7.06 3.31
N ASN A 18 2.23 -6.41 4.43
CA ASN A 18 1.39 -6.43 5.62
C ASN A 18 1.61 -5.19 6.48
N PRO A 19 0.62 -4.78 7.26
CA PRO A 19 0.81 -3.72 8.26
C PRO A 19 1.68 -4.20 9.42
N THR A 20 2.40 -3.27 10.05
CA THR A 20 3.23 -3.52 11.23
C THR A 20 2.84 -2.61 12.40
N GLY A 21 3.28 -2.96 13.60
CA GLY A 21 3.07 -2.14 14.80
C GLY A 21 3.73 -0.75 14.76
N LYS A 22 4.56 -0.45 13.74
CA LYS A 22 5.08 0.91 13.52
C LYS A 22 4.02 1.90 13.03
N ASN A 23 2.92 1.40 12.48
CA ASN A 23 1.78 2.23 12.15
C ASN A 23 1.00 2.53 13.44
N ILE A 24 0.93 3.80 13.84
CA ILE A 24 0.24 4.20 15.08
C ILE A 24 -1.25 3.86 15.05
N ALA A 25 -1.85 3.78 13.87
CA ALA A 25 -3.23 3.32 13.73
C ALA A 25 -3.44 1.83 14.09
N SER A 26 -2.37 1.08 14.39
CA SER A 26 -2.47 -0.27 14.96
C SER A 26 -2.69 -0.28 16.47
N ASP A 27 -2.44 0.84 17.16
CA ASP A 27 -2.73 0.98 18.60
C ASP A 27 -4.25 0.86 18.83
N PRO A 28 -4.70 0.00 19.77
CA PRO A 28 -6.13 -0.10 20.13
C PRO A 28 -6.75 1.23 20.56
N ASN A 29 -5.97 2.12 21.17
CA ASN A 29 -6.42 3.43 21.65
C ASN A 29 -6.53 4.49 20.54
N TRP A 30 -5.99 4.23 19.37
CA TRP A 30 -6.12 5.13 18.23
C TRP A 30 -7.59 5.28 17.80
N LYS A 31 -8.09 6.50 17.75
CA LYS A 31 -9.49 6.80 17.47
C LYS A 31 -9.78 7.15 16.00
N GLY A 32 -8.73 7.48 15.25
CA GLY A 32 -8.84 7.85 13.84
C GLY A 32 -8.95 6.66 12.89
N ARG A 33 -8.81 6.95 11.61
CA ARG A 33 -8.86 5.93 10.54
C ARG A 33 -7.79 4.85 10.73
N ARG A 34 -8.15 3.61 10.43
CA ARG A 34 -7.26 2.43 10.51
C ARG A 34 -6.53 2.17 9.17
N SER A 35 -6.00 3.21 8.56
CA SER A 35 -5.36 3.14 7.25
C SER A 35 -3.85 2.86 7.33
N PRO A 36 -3.21 2.38 6.23
CA PRO A 36 -1.77 2.12 6.21
C PRO A 36 -0.93 3.38 6.41
N TRP A 37 0.30 3.22 6.92
CA TRP A 37 1.37 4.23 6.96
C TRP A 37 1.14 5.46 7.85
N ILE A 38 0.09 5.50 8.68
CA ILE A 38 -0.15 6.58 9.64
C ILE A 38 0.97 6.60 10.69
N GLY A 39 1.56 7.78 10.93
CA GLY A 39 2.70 7.96 11.84
C GLY A 39 4.05 7.53 11.27
N THR A 40 4.13 7.18 9.98
CA THR A 40 5.39 6.83 9.30
C THR A 40 5.82 7.92 8.32
N LYS A 41 7.09 7.90 7.85
CA LYS A 41 7.60 8.92 6.92
C LYS A 41 8.03 8.35 5.57
N ASN A 42 8.56 7.11 5.56
CA ASN A 42 9.31 6.63 4.40
C ASN A 42 8.49 6.49 3.12
N ILE A 43 7.26 5.98 3.22
CA ILE A 43 6.41 5.81 2.06
C ILE A 43 5.94 7.15 1.48
N TRP A 44 5.70 8.13 2.34
CA TRP A 44 5.27 9.46 1.92
C TRP A 44 6.36 10.20 1.13
N LYS A 45 7.66 9.94 1.42
CA LYS A 45 8.78 10.40 0.60
C LYS A 45 8.71 9.85 -0.82
N LEU A 46 8.32 8.57 -0.98
CA LEU A 46 8.14 7.99 -2.31
C LEU A 46 6.99 8.68 -3.04
N PHE A 47 5.81 8.77 -2.41
CA PHE A 47 4.64 9.37 -3.05
C PHE A 47 4.88 10.83 -3.43
N TYR A 48 5.55 11.61 -2.60
CA TYR A 48 5.97 12.97 -2.94
C TYR A 48 6.90 13.01 -4.16
N ARG A 49 7.93 12.17 -4.18
CA ARG A 49 8.91 12.12 -5.28
C ARG A 49 8.30 11.74 -6.64
N ILE A 50 7.24 10.98 -6.64
CA ILE A 50 6.54 10.57 -7.87
C ILE A 50 5.31 11.45 -8.18
N GLY A 51 5.14 12.58 -7.45
CA GLY A 51 4.07 13.55 -7.71
C GLY A 51 2.69 13.10 -7.24
N LEU A 52 2.60 12.19 -6.26
CA LEU A 52 1.36 11.66 -5.68
C LEU A 52 1.10 12.15 -4.24
N LEU A 53 1.75 13.24 -3.84
CA LEU A 53 1.54 13.89 -2.56
C LEU A 53 1.89 15.37 -2.69
N ASP A 54 1.03 16.24 -2.21
CA ASP A 54 1.26 17.69 -2.22
C ASP A 54 2.43 18.07 -1.30
N GLU A 55 3.16 19.10 -1.67
CA GLU A 55 4.35 19.56 -0.95
C GLU A 55 4.03 20.02 0.48
N GLU A 56 2.92 20.69 0.69
CA GLU A 56 2.46 21.12 2.01
C GLU A 56 2.25 19.92 2.95
N ILE A 57 1.48 18.92 2.49
CA ILE A 57 1.23 17.68 3.24
C ILE A 57 2.53 16.91 3.48
N TYR A 58 3.41 16.86 2.49
CA TYR A 58 4.74 16.24 2.64
C TYR A 58 5.57 16.91 3.74
N ASN A 59 5.64 18.24 3.75
CA ASN A 59 6.40 18.99 4.74
C ASN A 59 5.84 18.80 6.15
N ASP A 60 4.51 18.79 6.29
CA ASP A 60 3.84 18.52 7.55
C ASP A 60 4.15 17.11 8.07
N ILE A 61 4.09 16.10 7.21
CA ILE A 61 4.48 14.71 7.56
C ILE A 61 5.93 14.66 8.02
N MET A 62 6.85 15.35 7.31
CA MET A 62 8.28 15.31 7.64
C MET A 62 8.61 16.04 8.95
N SER A 63 7.86 17.09 9.31
CA SER A 63 8.04 17.83 10.55
C SER A 63 7.57 17.07 11.78
N LYS A 64 6.51 16.28 11.67
CA LYS A 64 5.86 15.60 12.81
C LYS A 64 6.59 14.33 13.24
N LYS A 65 6.57 14.06 14.55
CA LYS A 65 6.87 12.73 15.11
C LYS A 65 5.63 11.83 15.03
N PRO A 66 5.79 10.51 15.09
CA PRO A 66 4.63 9.60 15.04
C PRO A 66 3.52 9.95 16.05
N GLN A 67 3.91 10.33 17.27
CA GLN A 67 2.98 10.64 18.37
C GLN A 67 2.27 12.00 18.23
N GLU A 68 2.71 12.84 17.29
CA GLU A 68 2.11 14.15 16.98
C GLU A 68 1.04 14.05 15.88
N TRP A 69 0.83 12.86 15.34
CA TRP A 69 -0.29 12.59 14.46
C TRP A 69 -1.57 12.46 15.27
N ASP A 70 -2.58 13.18 14.90
CA ASP A 70 -3.94 13.04 15.38
C ASP A 70 -4.88 12.54 14.27
N GLU A 71 -6.13 12.34 14.62
CA GLU A 71 -7.17 11.87 13.71
C GLU A 71 -7.37 12.83 12.54
N LYS A 72 -7.39 14.14 12.81
CA LYS A 72 -7.60 15.18 11.81
C LYS A 72 -6.47 15.24 10.81
N PHE A 73 -5.22 15.12 11.28
CA PHE A 73 -4.06 15.11 10.40
C PHE A 73 -4.02 13.85 9.55
N ALA A 74 -4.36 12.69 10.12
CA ALA A 74 -4.48 11.46 9.35
C ALA A 74 -5.56 11.56 8.25
N ASP A 75 -6.68 12.21 8.54
CA ASP A 75 -7.74 12.46 7.55
C ASP A 75 -7.28 13.44 6.46
N LEU A 76 -6.54 14.48 6.82
CA LEU A 76 -5.97 15.44 5.86
C LEU A 76 -5.00 14.75 4.89
N VAL A 77 -4.09 13.92 5.40
CA VAL A 77 -3.16 13.13 4.56
C VAL A 77 -3.93 12.22 3.60
N TYR A 78 -4.99 11.55 4.07
CA TYR A 78 -5.76 10.66 3.21
C TYR A 78 -6.74 11.38 2.28
N ALA A 79 -7.14 12.60 2.58
CA ALA A 79 -7.83 13.46 1.62
C ALA A 79 -6.92 13.81 0.43
N ASP A 80 -5.63 14.03 0.68
CA ASP A 80 -4.64 14.23 -0.38
C ASP A 80 -4.41 12.96 -1.21
N VAL A 81 -4.38 11.78 -0.57
CA VAL A 81 -4.35 10.48 -1.27
C VAL A 81 -5.55 10.32 -2.22
N GLU A 82 -6.75 10.69 -1.76
CA GLU A 82 -7.98 10.65 -2.57
C GLU A 82 -7.92 11.65 -3.74
N LYS A 83 -7.44 12.88 -3.50
CA LYS A 83 -7.21 13.91 -4.51
C LYS A 83 -6.31 13.42 -5.63
N HIS A 84 -5.23 12.73 -5.30
CA HIS A 84 -4.27 12.13 -6.25
C HIS A 84 -4.74 10.78 -6.83
N LYS A 85 -5.97 10.37 -6.57
CA LYS A 85 -6.65 9.20 -7.15
C LYS A 85 -5.86 7.90 -7.01
N TYR A 86 -5.33 7.62 -5.84
CA TYR A 86 -4.74 6.32 -5.57
C TYR A 86 -5.29 5.67 -4.29
N PHE A 87 -5.16 4.37 -4.23
CA PHE A 87 -5.61 3.52 -3.13
C PHE A 87 -4.43 2.74 -2.57
N ILE A 88 -4.36 2.62 -1.27
CA ILE A 88 -3.29 1.92 -0.56
C ILE A 88 -3.89 0.75 0.20
N THR A 89 -3.35 -0.46 -0.01
CA THR A 89 -3.75 -1.65 0.73
C THR A 89 -2.55 -2.57 0.99
N ASN A 90 -2.79 -3.64 1.74
CA ASN A 90 -1.83 -4.70 1.99
C ASN A 90 -2.40 -6.05 1.52
N LEU A 91 -1.55 -6.94 1.04
CA LEU A 91 -1.93 -8.32 0.78
C LEU A 91 -2.35 -9.00 2.10
N GLY A 92 -1.47 -8.99 3.11
CA GLY A 92 -1.82 -9.49 4.45
C GLY A 92 -2.64 -8.47 5.23
N LYS A 93 -3.76 -8.90 5.84
CA LYS A 93 -4.66 -8.02 6.60
C LYS A 93 -4.39 -8.04 8.11
N CYS A 94 -3.51 -8.93 8.58
CA CYS A 94 -3.12 -9.00 9.99
C CYS A 94 -1.90 -8.12 10.26
N THR A 95 -2.01 -7.25 11.28
CA THR A 95 -0.88 -6.45 11.77
C THR A 95 0.14 -7.36 12.45
N GLN A 96 1.38 -7.29 12.01
CA GLN A 96 2.52 -7.98 12.61
C GLN A 96 3.26 -7.03 13.57
N VAL A 97 3.95 -7.60 14.56
CA VAL A 97 4.77 -6.82 15.51
C VAL A 97 5.88 -6.07 14.75
N ASP A 98 6.49 -6.76 13.80
CA ASP A 98 7.59 -6.23 12.97
C ASP A 98 7.43 -6.62 11.50
N ALA A 99 8.40 -6.23 10.69
CA ALA A 99 8.42 -6.50 9.23
C ALA A 99 9.05 -7.87 8.90
N ARG A 100 8.89 -8.90 9.75
CA ARG A 100 9.38 -10.25 9.43
C ARG A 100 8.67 -10.83 8.24
N VAL A 101 9.39 -11.64 7.47
CA VAL A 101 8.83 -12.36 6.34
C VAL A 101 7.98 -13.52 6.86
N LEU A 102 6.72 -13.56 6.46
CA LEU A 102 5.82 -14.69 6.70
C LEU A 102 5.82 -15.64 5.50
N LEU A 103 5.37 -16.88 5.73
CA LEU A 103 5.23 -17.87 4.67
C LEU A 103 4.19 -17.43 3.63
N ASN A 104 4.39 -17.81 2.38
CA ASN A 104 3.43 -17.52 1.30
C ASN A 104 2.03 -18.04 1.62
N SER A 105 1.91 -19.21 2.27
CA SER A 105 0.62 -19.80 2.66
C SER A 105 -0.19 -18.89 3.60
N VAL A 106 0.46 -18.08 4.44
CA VAL A 106 -0.21 -17.10 5.30
C VAL A 106 -0.79 -15.96 4.45
N TYR A 107 -0.03 -15.44 3.50
CA TYR A 107 -0.48 -14.36 2.64
C TYR A 107 -1.55 -14.80 1.64
N SER A 108 -1.42 -16.01 1.08
CA SER A 108 -2.38 -16.56 0.12
C SER A 108 -3.81 -16.64 0.67
N GLN A 109 -3.98 -16.78 1.98
CA GLN A 109 -5.29 -16.76 2.64
C GLN A 109 -6.03 -15.41 2.50
N TYR A 110 -5.31 -14.33 2.22
CA TYR A 110 -5.90 -13.01 2.03
C TYR A 110 -6.08 -12.61 0.56
N LEU A 111 -5.66 -13.46 -0.38
CA LEU A 111 -5.69 -13.13 -1.81
C LEU A 111 -7.12 -12.86 -2.30
N ASP A 112 -8.08 -13.70 -1.90
CA ASP A 112 -9.48 -13.52 -2.28
C ASP A 112 -10.06 -12.20 -1.76
N LEU A 113 -9.69 -11.81 -0.53
CA LEU A 113 -10.09 -10.54 0.04
C LEU A 113 -9.47 -9.36 -0.72
N LEU A 114 -8.19 -9.45 -1.08
CA LEU A 114 -7.53 -8.45 -1.91
C LEU A 114 -8.19 -8.35 -3.29
N CYS A 115 -8.51 -9.48 -3.92
CA CYS A 115 -9.21 -9.50 -5.21
C CYS A 115 -10.58 -8.79 -5.11
N LYS A 116 -11.33 -9.02 -4.04
CA LYS A 116 -12.62 -8.33 -3.81
C LYS A 116 -12.43 -6.81 -3.58
N GLU A 117 -11.39 -6.40 -2.86
CA GLU A 117 -11.07 -4.97 -2.74
C GLU A 117 -10.80 -4.35 -4.12
N ILE A 118 -9.97 -5.02 -4.94
CA ILE A 118 -9.64 -4.54 -6.30
C ILE A 118 -10.88 -4.49 -7.19
N GLU A 119 -11.73 -5.50 -7.14
CA GLU A 119 -13.00 -5.53 -7.88
C GLU A 119 -13.88 -4.32 -7.52
N ILE A 120 -14.03 -4.04 -6.22
CA ILE A 120 -14.90 -2.94 -5.73
C ILE A 120 -14.34 -1.57 -6.16
N ILE A 121 -13.03 -1.34 -6.01
CA ILE A 121 -12.45 -0.02 -6.31
C ILE A 121 -12.15 0.17 -7.79
N ASN A 122 -12.02 -0.91 -8.57
CA ASN A 122 -11.77 -0.94 -10.01
C ASN A 122 -10.63 -0.01 -10.47
N PRO A 123 -9.36 -0.24 -10.05
CA PRO A 123 -8.24 0.65 -10.36
C PRO A 123 -7.80 0.51 -11.83
N LYS A 124 -7.22 1.56 -12.42
CA LYS A 124 -6.64 1.48 -13.77
C LYS A 124 -5.36 0.62 -13.82
N ALA A 125 -4.60 0.59 -12.71
CA ALA A 125 -3.39 -0.21 -12.60
C ALA A 125 -3.15 -0.66 -11.15
N ILE A 126 -2.50 -1.82 -10.99
CA ILE A 126 -2.10 -2.39 -9.69
C ILE A 126 -0.58 -2.36 -9.60
N ILE A 127 -0.05 -1.80 -8.52
CA ILE A 127 1.38 -1.74 -8.23
C ILE A 127 1.66 -2.66 -7.04
N THR A 128 2.45 -3.71 -7.24
CA THR A 128 2.78 -4.68 -6.19
C THR A 128 4.22 -4.52 -5.72
N PHE A 129 4.44 -4.41 -4.42
CA PHE A 129 5.76 -4.15 -3.85
C PHE A 129 6.46 -5.42 -3.38
N GLY A 130 7.61 -5.72 -4.02
CA GLY A 130 8.50 -6.83 -3.70
C GLY A 130 8.12 -8.15 -4.35
N ASN A 131 9.08 -9.08 -4.37
CA ASN A 131 8.94 -10.37 -5.05
C ASN A 131 7.77 -11.19 -4.50
N GLN A 132 7.62 -11.26 -3.18
CA GLN A 132 6.63 -12.12 -2.52
C GLN A 132 5.20 -11.66 -2.84
N VAL A 133 4.88 -10.38 -2.67
CA VAL A 133 3.55 -9.82 -2.99
C VAL A 133 3.24 -10.02 -4.47
N SER A 134 4.19 -9.67 -5.33
CA SER A 134 4.02 -9.81 -6.79
C SER A 134 3.79 -11.25 -7.21
N SER A 135 4.55 -12.19 -6.63
CA SER A 135 4.41 -13.61 -6.96
C SER A 135 3.06 -14.18 -6.56
N ILE A 136 2.57 -13.82 -5.38
CA ILE A 136 1.26 -14.30 -4.87
C ILE A 136 0.12 -13.69 -5.69
N VAL A 137 0.15 -12.37 -5.92
CA VAL A 137 -0.90 -11.68 -6.70
C VAL A 137 -0.99 -12.21 -8.13
N LEU A 138 0.15 -12.47 -8.76
CA LEU A 138 0.22 -12.92 -10.15
C LEU A 138 0.13 -14.45 -10.31
N ASP A 139 0.20 -15.19 -9.21
CA ASP A 139 0.33 -16.65 -9.23
C ASP A 139 1.49 -17.14 -10.13
N LYS A 140 2.65 -16.46 -9.99
CA LYS A 140 3.87 -16.72 -10.77
C LYS A 140 5.11 -16.46 -9.92
N ASN A 141 6.20 -17.13 -10.20
CA ASN A 141 7.47 -16.77 -9.58
C ASN A 141 8.02 -15.46 -10.19
N ILE A 142 7.90 -14.36 -9.44
CA ILE A 142 8.32 -13.02 -9.87
C ILE A 142 9.63 -12.64 -9.19
N SER A 143 10.62 -12.27 -10.01
CA SER A 143 11.81 -11.55 -9.57
C SER A 143 11.72 -10.11 -10.10
N VAL A 144 11.49 -9.16 -9.22
CA VAL A 144 11.32 -7.75 -9.59
C VAL A 144 12.54 -7.19 -10.33
N SER A 145 13.75 -7.67 -10.00
CA SER A 145 14.98 -7.28 -10.69
C SER A 145 15.00 -7.67 -12.18
N GLN A 146 14.34 -8.78 -12.53
CA GLN A 146 14.30 -9.30 -13.89
C GLN A 146 13.14 -8.76 -14.71
N CYS A 147 12.07 -8.28 -14.08
CA CYS A 147 10.88 -7.77 -14.77
C CYS A 147 10.70 -6.25 -14.66
N ARG A 148 11.82 -5.51 -14.53
CA ARG A 148 11.78 -4.03 -14.52
C ARG A 148 11.14 -3.48 -15.79
N LYS A 149 10.26 -2.47 -15.61
CA LYS A 149 9.51 -1.82 -16.70
C LYS A 149 8.52 -2.74 -17.44
N GLN A 150 8.29 -3.94 -16.94
CA GLN A 150 7.28 -4.86 -17.48
C GLN A 150 6.00 -4.80 -16.62
N ASN A 151 4.90 -5.17 -17.23
CA ASN A 151 3.64 -5.42 -16.55
C ASN A 151 3.11 -6.80 -16.93
N PHE A 152 2.22 -7.30 -16.10
CA PHE A 152 1.55 -8.57 -16.28
C PHE A 152 0.04 -8.35 -16.22
N LEU A 153 -0.71 -9.19 -16.90
CA LEU A 153 -2.16 -9.16 -16.84
C LEU A 153 -2.66 -10.13 -15.76
N LYS A 154 -3.60 -9.69 -14.96
CA LYS A 154 -4.31 -10.49 -13.95
C LYS A 154 -5.80 -10.34 -14.16
N ASN A 155 -6.49 -11.47 -14.39
CA ASN A 155 -7.94 -11.48 -14.38
C ASN A 155 -8.44 -11.53 -12.93
N ILE A 156 -9.34 -10.62 -12.58
CA ILE A 156 -10.03 -10.57 -11.29
C ILE A 156 -11.50 -10.34 -11.59
N ALA A 157 -12.37 -11.27 -11.20
CA ALA A 157 -13.82 -11.21 -11.40
C ALA A 157 -14.24 -10.92 -12.87
N GLY A 158 -13.48 -11.45 -13.84
CA GLY A 158 -13.75 -11.25 -15.26
C GLY A 158 -13.16 -9.98 -15.89
N MET A 159 -12.60 -9.09 -15.10
CA MET A 159 -11.88 -7.89 -15.54
C MET A 159 -10.38 -8.14 -15.59
N GLU A 160 -9.71 -7.60 -16.61
CA GLU A 160 -8.27 -7.72 -16.78
C GLU A 160 -7.55 -6.46 -16.30
N TYR A 161 -6.65 -6.64 -15.32
CA TYR A 161 -5.87 -5.56 -14.71
C TYR A 161 -4.40 -5.67 -15.07
N LYS A 162 -3.75 -4.52 -15.36
CA LYS A 162 -2.30 -4.42 -15.49
C LYS A 162 -1.67 -4.38 -14.10
N VAL A 163 -0.78 -5.34 -13.81
CA VAL A 163 -0.03 -5.43 -12.56
C VAL A 163 1.44 -5.12 -12.84
N TYR A 164 2.00 -4.18 -12.09
CA TYR A 164 3.37 -3.72 -12.17
C TYR A 164 4.15 -4.13 -10.91
N PRO A 165 4.99 -5.18 -10.99
CA PRO A 165 5.90 -5.52 -9.90
C PRO A 165 6.99 -4.46 -9.74
N VAL A 166 7.16 -3.92 -8.52
CA VAL A 166 8.18 -2.93 -8.22
C VAL A 166 8.97 -3.31 -6.95
N TYR A 167 10.14 -2.72 -6.79
CA TYR A 167 10.92 -2.90 -5.56
C TYR A 167 10.18 -2.38 -4.34
N TYR A 168 10.39 -3.04 -3.21
CA TYR A 168 9.87 -2.53 -1.94
C TYR A 168 10.59 -1.21 -1.62
N PRO A 169 9.86 -0.10 -1.36
CA PRO A 169 10.44 1.24 -1.32
C PRO A 169 11.16 1.58 0.00
N ILE A 170 11.37 0.60 0.88
CA ILE A 170 11.93 0.77 2.22
C ILE A 170 12.98 -0.31 2.47
N GLY A 171 14.08 0.03 3.16
CA GLY A 171 15.18 -0.89 3.44
C GLY A 171 16.04 -1.18 2.21
N ASN A 172 16.42 -2.42 2.00
CA ASN A 172 17.32 -2.83 0.90
C ASN A 172 16.74 -2.58 -0.51
N GLY A 173 15.46 -2.24 -0.62
CA GLY A 173 14.84 -1.88 -1.90
C GLY A 173 15.11 -0.45 -2.38
N MET A 174 15.86 0.34 -1.60
CA MET A 174 16.20 1.73 -1.92
C MET A 174 17.61 1.91 -2.52
N MET A 175 18.33 0.82 -2.81
CA MET A 175 19.63 0.86 -3.51
C MET A 175 19.46 0.89 -5.03
#